data_0400f20b668cb87e3f8099f4c86c13df
#
_entry.id   0400f20b668cb87e3f8099f4c86c13df
#
_cell.length_a   1.000
_cell.length_b   1.000
_cell.length_c   1.000
_cell.angle_alpha   90.00
_cell.angle_beta   90.00
_cell.angle_gamma   90.00
#
_symmetry.space_group_name_H-M   'P 1'
#
loop_
_entity.id
_entity.type
_entity.pdbx_description
1 polymer ?
#
loop_
_entity_poly.entity_id
_entity_poly.type
_entity_poly.pdbx_seq_one_letter_code
_entity_poly.pdbx_strand_id
1 'polypeptide(L)'
;MIIGLDDTDSRSGMCTTYLCAVLIDELERCGYGTVSIPRLVRLNPCIPFKTRGNGALSFEIRIAPGKEREVKELVKARVQELAELHDEETNPGVVFIDDAALRAIHEGGSREENECIIKLKNFYETAVRDVLSIEEVHALISELDFDYFGLKNERGLIGALAAASFLVVQQVDPSRYDFTYELMVYREQERWGTPRGINEASVWYADEATYPSTWDTVDWANKKLVLAPHSPCPVLFGIRGCRVDALYHAYKLIKAEPAEREMLFITNQGTDVHLIVGEDVQGRLQDYHSYSLGGVVSSAPRTIEGGHVVFALSLSDWALGRIECIAYEPTKGFRDYIRKLRVGDEVRVYGSFKKGTINLEKIALKKLNVEVRKNPRCEQCGKSMESAGRSQGYRCKRCKTYRSEKEVQIIERGLEEGLYEVPPVARRHIAKPLIRMCMEGKIDHLHPSR
;
A
#
# COMPACT_ATOMS: atom_id res chain seq x y z
N MET A 1 18.46 -20.39 9.60
CA MET A 1 17.07 -20.38 10.12
C MET A 1 16.41 -19.06 9.76
N ILE A 2 15.17 -19.09 9.24
CA ILE A 2 14.35 -17.90 9.07
C ILE A 2 13.35 -17.80 10.23
N ILE A 3 13.17 -16.59 10.77
CA ILE A 3 12.24 -16.29 11.86
C ILE A 3 11.26 -15.24 11.36
N GLY A 4 9.96 -15.57 11.38
CA GLY A 4 8.88 -14.64 11.14
C GLY A 4 8.15 -14.28 12.42
N LEU A 5 7.69 -13.03 12.59
CA LEU A 5 6.94 -12.59 13.78
C LEU A 5 5.92 -11.50 13.43
N ASP A 6 4.79 -11.51 14.12
CA ASP A 6 3.75 -10.49 13.96
C ASP A 6 2.86 -10.38 15.22
N ASP A 7 2.05 -9.30 15.23
CA ASP A 7 0.97 -9.02 16.18
C ASP A 7 1.41 -8.93 17.65
N THR A 8 2.50 -8.21 17.90
CA THR A 8 3.07 -8.02 19.26
C THR A 8 2.77 -6.65 19.85
N ASP A 9 2.13 -5.74 19.08
CA ASP A 9 1.84 -4.36 19.48
C ASP A 9 0.35 -4.14 19.77
N SER A 10 0.05 -3.01 20.40
CA SER A 10 -1.32 -2.53 20.62
C SER A 10 -1.48 -1.10 20.15
N ARG A 11 -2.70 -0.56 20.26
CA ARG A 11 -2.96 0.87 20.00
C ARG A 11 -2.34 1.77 21.07
N SER A 12 -2.13 1.26 22.27
CA SER A 12 -1.62 1.97 23.43
C SER A 12 -0.11 1.94 23.57
N GLY A 13 0.58 1.01 22.86
CA GLY A 13 2.04 0.90 23.00
C GLY A 13 2.67 -0.10 22.03
N MET A 14 3.94 -0.29 22.25
CA MET A 14 4.83 -1.22 21.54
C MET A 14 4.82 -1.08 20.01
N CYS A 15 5.70 -1.81 19.35
CA CYS A 15 5.75 -1.94 17.89
C CYS A 15 6.51 -3.22 17.53
N THR A 16 5.93 -4.07 16.69
CA THR A 16 6.56 -5.32 16.25
C THR A 16 7.92 -5.06 15.57
N THR A 17 8.11 -3.93 14.89
CA THR A 17 9.42 -3.55 14.31
C THR A 17 10.47 -3.27 15.38
N TYR A 18 10.09 -2.67 16.53
CA TYR A 18 11.00 -2.45 17.65
C TYR A 18 11.40 -3.77 18.29
N LEU A 19 10.44 -4.65 18.54
CA LEU A 19 10.72 -5.99 19.08
C LEU A 19 11.67 -6.76 18.17
N CYS A 20 11.46 -6.70 16.86
CA CYS A 20 12.37 -7.30 15.87
C CYS A 20 13.80 -6.74 16.00
N ALA A 21 13.95 -5.42 16.12
CA ALA A 21 15.26 -4.78 16.31
C ALA A 21 15.94 -5.21 17.62
N VAL A 22 15.19 -5.30 18.72
CA VAL A 22 15.69 -5.80 20.01
C VAL A 22 16.18 -7.25 19.89
N LEU A 23 15.39 -8.12 19.24
CA LEU A 23 15.76 -9.52 19.02
C LEU A 23 17.06 -9.65 18.23
N ILE A 24 17.20 -8.90 17.13
CA ILE A 24 18.39 -8.95 16.29
C ILE A 24 19.63 -8.53 17.08
N ASP A 25 19.57 -7.37 17.75
CA ASP A 25 20.66 -6.87 18.58
C ASP A 25 21.08 -7.88 19.67
N GLU A 26 20.11 -8.55 20.30
CA GLU A 26 20.38 -9.50 21.36
C GLU A 26 20.96 -10.81 20.82
N LEU A 27 20.44 -11.34 19.71
CA LEU A 27 20.96 -12.53 19.07
C LEU A 27 22.42 -12.36 18.64
N GLU A 28 22.78 -11.21 18.07
CA GLU A 28 24.14 -10.89 17.66
C GLU A 28 25.07 -10.67 18.88
N ARG A 29 24.63 -9.92 19.89
CA ARG A 29 25.37 -9.64 21.11
C ARG A 29 25.65 -10.90 21.91
N CYS A 30 24.72 -11.85 21.94
CA CYS A 30 24.92 -13.15 22.61
C CYS A 30 25.78 -14.13 21.78
N GLY A 31 26.19 -13.76 20.58
CA GLY A 31 27.00 -14.58 19.68
C GLY A 31 26.27 -15.80 19.12
N TYR A 32 24.96 -15.75 19.02
CA TYR A 32 24.17 -16.85 18.46
C TYR A 32 24.29 -16.97 16.95
N GLY A 33 24.66 -15.90 16.26
CA GLY A 33 24.87 -15.93 14.82
C GLY A 33 24.92 -14.53 14.20
N THR A 34 24.93 -14.49 12.87
CA THR A 34 24.87 -13.26 12.08
C THR A 34 23.50 -13.14 11.43
N VAL A 35 22.86 -11.99 11.58
CA VAL A 35 21.50 -11.75 11.08
C VAL A 35 21.53 -10.99 9.76
N SER A 36 20.66 -11.38 8.81
CA SER A 36 20.46 -10.66 7.56
C SER A 36 19.65 -9.37 7.79
N ILE A 37 19.65 -8.45 6.81
CA ILE A 37 18.75 -7.29 6.85
C ILE A 37 17.31 -7.80 6.97
N PRO A 38 16.57 -7.39 8.02
CA PRO A 38 15.21 -7.86 8.24
C PRO A 38 14.23 -7.35 7.18
N ARG A 39 13.12 -8.07 7.01
CA ARG A 39 12.01 -7.70 6.13
C ARG A 39 10.85 -7.14 6.94
N LEU A 40 10.32 -6.00 6.49
CA LEU A 40 9.07 -5.42 6.98
C LEU A 40 8.01 -5.61 5.88
N VAL A 41 7.12 -6.56 6.06
CA VAL A 41 6.14 -6.98 5.06
C VAL A 41 4.78 -6.42 5.40
N ARG A 42 4.27 -5.51 4.56
CA ARG A 42 2.89 -5.03 4.67
C ARG A 42 1.94 -6.06 4.09
N LEU A 43 0.93 -6.39 4.87
CA LEU A 43 -0.14 -7.32 4.51
C LEU A 43 -1.36 -6.57 3.98
N ASN A 44 -2.45 -7.29 3.72
CA ASN A 44 -3.68 -6.72 3.20
C ASN A 44 -4.11 -5.46 4.00
N PRO A 45 -4.13 -4.27 3.38
CA PRO A 45 -4.44 -3.02 4.07
C PRO A 45 -5.92 -2.87 4.42
N CYS A 46 -6.79 -3.74 3.90
CA CYS A 46 -8.25 -3.61 4.00
C CYS A 46 -8.86 -4.39 5.13
N ILE A 47 -8.13 -5.34 5.76
CA ILE A 47 -8.67 -6.18 6.82
C ILE A 47 -9.04 -5.36 8.07
N PRO A 48 -10.11 -5.74 8.78
CA PRO A 48 -10.52 -5.07 10.02
C PRO A 48 -9.65 -5.44 11.23
N PHE A 49 -8.96 -6.57 11.18
CA PHE A 49 -8.18 -7.16 12.27
C PHE A 49 -6.73 -6.67 12.28
N LYS A 50 -6.51 -5.38 12.36
CA LYS A 50 -5.18 -4.80 12.43
C LYS A 50 -5.10 -3.71 13.49
N THR A 51 -4.01 -3.70 14.21
CA THR A 51 -3.75 -2.69 15.25
C THR A 51 -3.49 -1.33 14.62
N ARG A 52 -2.58 -1.27 13.64
CA ARG A 52 -2.16 -0.03 12.95
C ARG A 52 -1.94 -0.28 11.46
N GLY A 53 -0.69 -0.45 11.04
CA GLY A 53 -0.29 -0.49 9.64
C GLY A 53 -0.32 -1.87 8.99
N ASN A 54 -0.73 -2.92 9.68
CA ASN A 54 -0.74 -4.32 9.24
C ASN A 54 0.60 -4.73 8.61
N GLY A 55 1.62 -4.94 9.41
CA GLY A 55 2.97 -5.26 8.95
C GLY A 55 3.67 -6.26 9.82
N ALA A 56 4.06 -7.37 9.22
CA ALA A 56 4.81 -8.46 9.83
C ALA A 56 6.30 -8.38 9.52
N LEU A 57 7.12 -9.06 10.30
CA LEU A 57 8.57 -9.02 10.20
C LEU A 57 9.14 -10.42 9.95
N SER A 58 10.27 -10.47 9.25
CA SER A 58 11.10 -11.66 9.19
C SER A 58 12.57 -11.33 9.03
N PHE A 59 13.42 -12.21 9.51
CA PHE A 59 14.86 -12.15 9.29
C PHE A 59 15.45 -13.56 9.23
N GLU A 60 16.58 -13.68 8.57
CA GLU A 60 17.38 -14.91 8.54
C GLU A 60 18.57 -14.76 9.47
N ILE A 61 18.81 -15.79 10.28
CA ILE A 61 19.99 -15.89 11.13
C ILE A 61 20.82 -17.13 10.72
N ARG A 62 22.12 -16.92 10.49
CA ARG A 62 23.09 -18.01 10.38
C ARG A 62 23.54 -18.38 11.79
N ILE A 63 22.94 -19.42 12.32
CA ILE A 63 23.12 -19.83 13.72
C ILE A 63 24.45 -20.54 13.90
N ALA A 64 25.17 -20.25 14.99
CA ALA A 64 26.33 -20.99 15.42
C ALA A 64 25.93 -22.44 15.74
N PRO A 65 26.77 -23.47 15.41
CA PRO A 65 26.42 -24.87 15.57
C PRO A 65 25.93 -25.21 16.98
N GLY A 66 24.78 -25.90 17.07
CA GLY A 66 24.20 -26.37 18.33
C GLY A 66 23.47 -25.32 19.15
N LYS A 67 23.22 -24.12 18.59
CA LYS A 67 22.52 -22.99 19.25
C LYS A 67 21.05 -22.82 18.86
N GLU A 68 20.51 -23.65 17.98
CA GLU A 68 19.15 -23.51 17.42
C GLU A 68 18.08 -23.47 18.50
N ARG A 69 18.19 -24.34 19.51
CA ARG A 69 17.25 -24.38 20.64
C ARG A 69 17.32 -23.09 21.48
N GLU A 70 18.53 -22.63 21.79
CA GLU A 70 18.74 -21.41 22.57
C GLU A 70 18.17 -20.18 21.85
N VAL A 71 18.36 -20.08 20.52
CA VAL A 71 17.78 -19.02 19.69
C VAL A 71 16.24 -19.03 19.75
N LYS A 72 15.62 -20.21 19.56
CA LYS A 72 14.15 -20.34 19.63
C LYS A 72 13.63 -19.94 21.01
N GLU A 73 14.25 -20.39 22.08
CA GLU A 73 13.83 -20.07 23.46
C GLU A 73 14.00 -18.56 23.78
N LEU A 74 15.08 -17.94 23.32
CA LEU A 74 15.27 -16.49 23.47
C LEU A 74 14.17 -15.71 22.74
N VAL A 75 13.86 -16.05 21.48
CA VAL A 75 12.79 -15.39 20.69
C VAL A 75 11.46 -15.52 21.40
N LYS A 76 11.09 -16.73 21.83
CA LYS A 76 9.82 -16.97 22.57
C LYS A 76 9.76 -16.14 23.85
N ALA A 77 10.83 -16.14 24.64
CA ALA A 77 10.89 -15.40 25.90
C ALA A 77 10.71 -13.88 25.67
N ARG A 78 11.39 -13.31 24.66
CA ARG A 78 11.27 -11.89 24.34
C ARG A 78 9.91 -11.50 23.78
N VAL A 79 9.29 -12.34 22.97
CA VAL A 79 7.90 -12.11 22.51
C VAL A 79 6.95 -12.12 23.71
N GLN A 80 7.08 -13.07 24.63
CA GLN A 80 6.24 -13.11 25.85
C GLN A 80 6.44 -11.89 26.75
N GLU A 81 7.68 -11.41 26.89
CA GLU A 81 8.02 -10.28 27.75
C GLU A 81 7.56 -8.92 27.17
N LEU A 82 7.75 -8.72 25.87
CA LEU A 82 7.60 -7.41 25.24
C LEU A 82 6.27 -7.21 24.50
N ALA A 83 5.52 -8.28 24.19
CA ALA A 83 4.24 -8.13 23.55
C ALA A 83 3.18 -7.54 24.50
N GLU A 84 2.28 -6.73 23.96
CA GLU A 84 1.17 -6.06 24.67
C GLU A 84 0.05 -7.07 25.01
N LEU A 85 0.37 -8.12 25.76
CA LEU A 85 -0.55 -9.27 26.01
C LEU A 85 -1.80 -8.91 26.81
N HIS A 86 -1.84 -7.76 27.48
CA HIS A 86 -3.01 -7.26 28.18
C HIS A 86 -4.07 -6.70 27.22
N ASP A 87 -3.71 -6.36 25.98
CA ASP A 87 -4.67 -5.95 24.94
C ASP A 87 -5.28 -7.21 24.30
N GLU A 88 -6.60 -7.33 24.32
CA GLU A 88 -7.31 -8.49 23.80
C GLU A 88 -7.13 -8.68 22.29
N GLU A 89 -6.87 -7.61 21.55
CA GLU A 89 -6.63 -7.62 20.11
C GLU A 89 -5.20 -8.03 19.72
N THR A 90 -4.25 -8.09 20.67
CA THR A 90 -2.86 -8.51 20.44
C THR A 90 -2.71 -10.03 20.60
N ASN A 91 -2.33 -10.72 19.54
CA ASN A 91 -2.30 -12.18 19.45
C ASN A 91 -1.00 -12.67 18.77
N PRO A 92 0.15 -12.57 19.44
CA PRO A 92 1.47 -12.81 18.87
C PRO A 92 1.62 -14.16 18.19
N GLY A 93 2.34 -14.17 17.06
CA GLY A 93 2.75 -15.37 16.36
C GLY A 93 4.19 -15.30 15.89
N VAL A 94 4.90 -16.41 16.01
CA VAL A 94 6.27 -16.61 15.52
C VAL A 94 6.35 -17.90 14.72
N VAL A 95 6.99 -17.87 13.56
CA VAL A 95 7.25 -19.04 12.72
C VAL A 95 8.77 -19.21 12.57
N PHE A 96 9.25 -20.44 12.67
CA PHE A 96 10.65 -20.81 12.49
C PHE A 96 10.76 -21.75 11.28
N ILE A 97 11.55 -21.37 10.28
CA ILE A 97 11.94 -22.23 9.16
C ILE A 97 13.41 -22.56 9.36
N ASP A 98 13.70 -23.77 9.77
CA ASP A 98 15.06 -24.20 10.10
C ASP A 98 15.92 -24.49 8.84
N ASP A 99 17.21 -24.75 9.05
CA ASP A 99 18.13 -24.96 7.95
C ASP A 99 17.87 -26.30 7.21
N ALA A 100 17.22 -27.26 7.86
CA ALA A 100 16.83 -28.51 7.21
C ALA A 100 15.69 -28.28 6.24
N ALA A 101 14.64 -27.55 6.66
CA ALA A 101 13.53 -27.13 5.83
C ALA A 101 14.01 -26.22 4.67
N LEU A 102 14.91 -25.27 4.94
CA LEU A 102 15.49 -24.41 3.90
C LEU A 102 16.28 -25.20 2.85
N ARG A 103 17.07 -26.19 3.28
CA ARG A 103 17.76 -27.09 2.34
C ARG A 103 16.77 -27.87 1.47
N ALA A 104 15.75 -28.45 2.08
CA ALA A 104 14.70 -29.17 1.35
C ALA A 104 13.99 -28.26 0.31
N ILE A 105 13.75 -27.00 0.68
CA ILE A 105 13.18 -25.98 -0.23
C ILE A 105 14.14 -25.69 -1.39
N HIS A 106 15.46 -25.61 -1.16
CA HIS A 106 16.43 -25.28 -2.20
C HIS A 106 16.83 -26.48 -3.09
N GLU A 107 16.75 -27.70 -2.57
CA GLU A 107 17.16 -28.93 -3.26
C GLU A 107 16.01 -29.59 -4.04
N GLY A 108 14.76 -29.16 -3.83
CA GLY A 108 13.53 -29.80 -4.33
C GLY A 108 13.22 -29.66 -5.83
N GLY A 109 14.22 -29.41 -6.69
CA GLY A 109 14.04 -29.32 -8.14
C GLY A 109 14.24 -27.92 -8.74
N SER A 110 13.80 -27.72 -9.99
CA SER A 110 13.85 -26.38 -10.59
C SER A 110 12.96 -25.41 -9.81
N ARG A 111 13.35 -24.12 -9.75
CA ARG A 111 12.65 -23.07 -8.97
C ARG A 111 11.14 -22.97 -9.28
N GLU A 112 10.76 -23.29 -10.51
CA GLU A 112 9.38 -23.22 -11.00
C GLU A 112 8.53 -24.45 -10.64
N GLU A 113 9.18 -25.58 -10.29
CA GLU A 113 8.52 -26.86 -9.99
C GLU A 113 8.56 -27.22 -8.49
N ASN A 114 9.26 -26.44 -7.67
CA ASN A 114 9.34 -26.72 -6.23
C ASN A 114 8.01 -26.36 -5.54
N GLU A 115 7.29 -27.40 -5.14
CA GLU A 115 5.97 -27.29 -4.53
C GLU A 115 5.96 -26.43 -3.24
N CYS A 116 7.01 -26.52 -2.42
CA CYS A 116 7.13 -25.70 -1.21
C CYS A 116 7.26 -24.22 -1.56
N ILE A 117 8.07 -23.85 -2.55
CA ILE A 117 8.22 -22.46 -3.00
C ILE A 117 6.89 -21.93 -3.55
N ILE A 118 6.17 -22.74 -4.34
CA ILE A 118 4.86 -22.38 -4.88
C ILE A 118 3.86 -22.13 -3.73
N LYS A 119 3.82 -22.99 -2.72
CA LYS A 119 2.94 -22.82 -1.56
C LYS A 119 3.26 -21.55 -0.76
N LEU A 120 4.54 -21.31 -0.46
CA LEU A 120 4.97 -20.11 0.25
C LEU A 120 4.67 -18.83 -0.56
N LYS A 121 4.91 -18.86 -1.86
CA LYS A 121 4.57 -17.76 -2.76
C LYS A 121 3.07 -17.47 -2.73
N ASN A 122 2.24 -18.48 -2.94
CA ASN A 122 0.78 -18.33 -2.95
C ASN A 122 0.29 -17.80 -1.60
N PHE A 123 0.84 -18.30 -0.50
CA PHE A 123 0.50 -17.84 0.84
C PHE A 123 0.84 -16.35 1.02
N TYR A 124 2.04 -15.90 0.66
CA TYR A 124 2.42 -14.50 0.70
C TYR A 124 1.49 -13.63 -0.18
N GLU A 125 1.26 -14.02 -1.42
CA GLU A 125 0.41 -13.26 -2.34
C GLU A 125 -1.05 -13.18 -1.83
N THR A 126 -1.57 -14.23 -1.22
CA THR A 126 -2.89 -14.21 -0.57
C THR A 126 -2.89 -13.29 0.64
N ALA A 127 -1.89 -13.37 1.52
CA ALA A 127 -1.81 -12.55 2.72
C ALA A 127 -1.77 -11.03 2.44
N VAL A 128 -1.25 -10.62 1.28
CA VAL A 128 -1.22 -9.19 0.89
C VAL A 128 -2.48 -8.72 0.15
N ARG A 129 -3.33 -9.64 -0.33
CA ARG A 129 -4.49 -9.31 -1.17
C ARG A 129 -5.83 -9.72 -0.58
N ASP A 130 -5.86 -10.77 0.24
CA ASP A 130 -7.07 -11.43 0.73
C ASP A 130 -7.07 -11.57 2.26
N VAL A 131 -8.07 -12.25 2.79
CA VAL A 131 -8.23 -12.57 4.21
C VAL A 131 -7.93 -14.05 4.40
N LEU A 132 -6.93 -14.34 5.22
CA LEU A 132 -6.57 -15.71 5.62
C LEU A 132 -7.16 -16.06 6.99
N SER A 133 -7.50 -17.31 7.16
CA SER A 133 -7.88 -17.89 8.45
C SER A 133 -6.67 -18.50 9.17
N ILE A 134 -6.79 -18.69 10.48
CA ILE A 134 -5.72 -19.34 11.26
C ILE A 134 -5.60 -20.83 10.93
N GLU A 135 -6.69 -21.46 10.54
CA GLU A 135 -6.74 -22.87 10.14
C GLU A 135 -5.90 -23.11 8.87
N GLU A 136 -5.96 -22.20 7.89
CA GLU A 136 -5.13 -22.27 6.68
C GLU A 136 -3.64 -22.16 7.01
N VAL A 137 -3.28 -21.34 7.99
CA VAL A 137 -1.90 -21.21 8.47
C VAL A 137 -1.41 -22.48 9.14
N HIS A 138 -2.19 -23.03 10.09
CA HIS A 138 -1.83 -24.29 10.76
C HIS A 138 -1.72 -25.47 9.78
N ALA A 139 -2.61 -25.53 8.79
CA ALA A 139 -2.52 -26.56 7.75
C ALA A 139 -1.19 -26.45 6.98
N LEU A 140 -0.82 -25.26 6.55
CA LEU A 140 0.43 -25.05 5.78
C LEU A 140 1.68 -25.27 6.65
N ILE A 141 1.71 -24.78 7.90
CA ILE A 141 2.81 -25.01 8.85
C ILE A 141 3.00 -26.52 9.08
N SER A 142 1.91 -27.26 9.30
CA SER A 142 1.96 -28.71 9.49
C SER A 142 2.41 -29.45 8.25
N GLU A 143 1.96 -29.03 7.07
CA GLU A 143 2.33 -29.64 5.78
C GLU A 143 3.82 -29.45 5.46
N LEU A 144 4.38 -28.28 5.80
CA LEU A 144 5.79 -27.95 5.54
C LEU A 144 6.73 -28.30 6.70
N ASP A 145 6.19 -28.88 7.79
CA ASP A 145 6.92 -29.25 9.00
C ASP A 145 7.71 -28.08 9.60
N PHE A 146 7.07 -26.90 9.67
CA PHE A 146 7.68 -25.72 10.30
C PHE A 146 7.36 -25.68 11.79
N ASP A 147 8.33 -25.20 12.59
CA ASP A 147 8.10 -24.94 14.01
C ASP A 147 7.48 -23.56 14.22
N TYR A 148 6.65 -23.42 15.24
CA TYR A 148 5.99 -22.17 15.54
C TYR A 148 5.76 -21.93 17.03
N PHE A 149 5.44 -20.71 17.37
CA PHE A 149 5.00 -20.30 18.70
C PHE A 149 3.91 -19.24 18.58
N GLY A 150 2.79 -19.47 19.23
CA GLY A 150 1.67 -18.54 19.25
C GLY A 150 1.15 -18.29 20.64
N LEU A 151 0.52 -17.14 20.84
CA LEU A 151 -0.11 -16.77 22.11
C LEU A 151 -1.56 -16.32 21.84
N LYS A 152 -2.44 -16.60 22.80
CA LYS A 152 -3.87 -16.30 22.75
C LYS A 152 -4.53 -17.04 21.57
N ASN A 153 -5.13 -16.28 20.61
CA ASN A 153 -5.73 -16.88 19.40
C ASN A 153 -4.72 -17.06 18.24
N GLU A 154 -3.43 -16.77 18.47
CA GLU A 154 -2.31 -17.04 17.55
C GLU A 154 -2.41 -16.35 16.18
N ARG A 155 -3.29 -15.34 16.03
CA ARG A 155 -3.54 -14.69 14.72
C ARG A 155 -2.28 -14.11 14.07
N GLY A 156 -1.29 -13.72 14.87
CA GLY A 156 0.02 -13.27 14.40
C GLY A 156 0.78 -14.30 13.55
N LEU A 157 0.43 -15.60 13.63
CA LEU A 157 1.03 -16.61 12.76
C LEU A 157 0.77 -16.36 11.28
N ILE A 158 -0.35 -15.72 10.92
CA ILE A 158 -0.66 -15.35 9.53
C ILE A 158 0.42 -14.41 8.99
N GLY A 159 0.70 -13.33 9.71
CA GLY A 159 1.71 -12.37 9.29
C GLY A 159 3.13 -12.91 9.41
N ALA A 160 3.42 -13.65 10.47
CA ALA A 160 4.73 -14.28 10.68
C ALA A 160 5.11 -15.21 9.52
N LEU A 161 4.19 -16.10 9.11
CA LEU A 161 4.39 -16.99 7.97
C LEU A 161 4.47 -16.23 6.66
N ALA A 162 3.62 -15.20 6.46
CA ALA A 162 3.67 -14.38 5.25
C ALA A 162 5.00 -13.62 5.10
N ALA A 163 5.53 -13.07 6.19
CA ALA A 163 6.82 -12.39 6.17
C ALA A 163 8.00 -13.35 5.95
N ALA A 164 7.97 -14.53 6.57
CA ALA A 164 8.95 -15.58 6.31
C ALA A 164 8.87 -16.07 4.85
N SER A 165 7.66 -16.26 4.32
CA SER A 165 7.43 -16.64 2.92
C SER A 165 7.99 -15.59 1.95
N PHE A 166 7.75 -14.28 2.20
CA PHE A 166 8.30 -13.20 1.37
C PHE A 166 9.83 -13.26 1.34
N LEU A 167 10.49 -13.50 2.48
CA LEU A 167 11.94 -13.61 2.54
C LEU A 167 12.45 -14.78 1.69
N VAL A 168 11.83 -15.98 1.80
CA VAL A 168 12.20 -17.16 1.00
C VAL A 168 12.03 -16.88 -0.49
N VAL A 169 10.84 -16.41 -0.93
CA VAL A 169 10.58 -16.21 -2.36
C VAL A 169 11.41 -15.08 -2.97
N GLN A 170 11.72 -14.04 -2.20
CA GLN A 170 12.62 -12.95 -2.62
C GLN A 170 14.06 -13.46 -2.81
N GLN A 171 14.54 -14.36 -1.97
CA GLN A 171 15.88 -14.97 -2.13
C GLN A 171 15.94 -15.86 -3.36
N VAL A 172 14.86 -16.59 -3.64
CA VAL A 172 14.78 -17.49 -4.80
C VAL A 172 14.71 -16.74 -6.12
N ASP A 173 13.89 -15.68 -6.20
CA ASP A 173 13.75 -14.85 -7.39
C ASP A 173 13.68 -13.35 -7.03
N PRO A 174 14.84 -12.72 -6.80
CA PRO A 174 14.89 -11.29 -6.42
C PRO A 174 14.32 -10.35 -7.49
N SER A 175 14.32 -10.76 -8.77
CA SER A 175 13.87 -9.93 -9.89
C SER A 175 12.35 -9.83 -9.98
N ARG A 176 11.63 -10.82 -9.45
CA ARG A 176 10.17 -10.90 -9.51
C ARG A 176 9.44 -10.04 -8.49
N TYR A 177 10.08 -9.82 -7.34
CA TYR A 177 9.45 -9.12 -6.21
C TYR A 177 10.02 -7.71 -6.09
N ASP A 178 9.18 -6.73 -6.43
CA ASP A 178 9.50 -5.32 -6.19
C ASP A 178 9.63 -5.04 -4.69
N PHE A 179 10.63 -4.28 -4.31
CA PHE A 179 10.89 -3.91 -2.93
C PHE A 179 11.49 -2.52 -2.80
N THR A 180 11.46 -2.01 -1.59
CA THR A 180 12.03 -0.73 -1.18
C THR A 180 12.73 -0.89 0.17
N TYR A 181 13.15 0.22 0.75
CA TYR A 181 13.78 0.24 2.06
C TYR A 181 13.04 1.19 3.00
N GLU A 182 13.02 0.87 4.29
CA GLU A 182 12.62 1.78 5.35
C GLU A 182 13.67 1.76 6.46
N LEU A 183 14.22 2.94 6.79
CA LEU A 183 15.06 3.13 7.96
C LEU A 183 14.16 3.58 9.12
N MET A 184 13.99 2.72 10.11
CA MET A 184 13.22 3.00 11.32
C MET A 184 14.16 3.47 12.42
N VAL A 185 13.79 4.55 13.08
CA VAL A 185 14.52 5.12 14.22
C VAL A 185 13.64 5.00 15.46
N TYR A 186 14.20 4.53 16.57
CA TYR A 186 13.44 4.26 17.78
C TYR A 186 13.90 5.18 18.92
N ARG A 187 12.94 5.49 19.79
CA ARG A 187 13.09 6.37 20.95
C ARG A 187 13.60 5.61 22.14
N GLU A 188 14.31 6.31 23.02
CA GLU A 188 14.57 5.85 24.38
C GLU A 188 13.24 5.54 25.10
N GLN A 189 13.21 4.47 25.91
CA GLN A 189 11.99 3.96 26.54
C GLN A 189 11.27 5.00 27.41
N GLU A 190 12.03 5.86 28.10
CA GLU A 190 11.51 6.92 28.97
C GLU A 190 10.73 7.97 28.21
N ARG A 191 10.87 8.03 26.89
CA ARG A 191 10.19 8.98 26.01
C ARG A 191 8.93 8.42 25.35
N TRP A 192 8.65 7.13 25.52
CA TRP A 192 7.44 6.54 24.93
C TRP A 192 6.17 7.22 25.44
N GLY A 193 5.20 7.40 24.56
CA GLY A 193 3.95 8.08 24.89
C GLY A 193 4.04 9.61 25.03
N THR A 194 5.24 10.20 24.99
CA THR A 194 5.42 11.67 25.04
C THR A 194 5.45 12.28 23.62
N PRO A 195 5.26 13.60 23.45
CA PRO A 195 5.46 14.28 22.18
C PRO A 195 6.89 14.02 21.63
N ARG A 196 7.01 13.80 20.31
CA ARG A 196 8.29 13.56 19.65
C ARG A 196 9.07 14.85 19.47
N GLY A 197 10.31 14.88 19.94
CA GLY A 197 11.23 15.99 19.78
C GLY A 197 11.89 15.98 18.39
N ILE A 198 11.15 16.37 17.34
CA ILE A 198 11.65 16.44 15.95
C ILE A 198 11.67 17.90 15.51
N ASN A 199 12.81 18.36 14.99
CA ASN A 199 12.93 19.68 14.39
C ASN A 199 12.32 19.65 12.98
N GLU A 200 11.13 20.21 12.83
CA GLU A 200 10.37 20.20 11.57
C GLU A 200 11.17 20.82 10.41
N ALA A 201 11.87 21.94 10.60
CA ALA A 201 12.64 22.58 9.55
C ALA A 201 13.74 21.65 8.98
N SER A 202 14.34 20.83 9.84
CA SER A 202 15.36 19.85 9.39
C SER A 202 14.76 18.72 8.57
N VAL A 203 13.50 18.35 8.83
CA VAL A 203 12.78 17.32 8.04
C VAL A 203 12.46 17.84 6.64
N TRP A 204 11.97 19.08 6.54
CA TRP A 204 11.75 19.75 5.24
C TRP A 204 13.03 19.82 4.42
N TYR A 205 14.14 20.20 5.04
CA TYR A 205 15.43 20.25 4.39
C TYR A 205 15.93 18.87 3.95
N ALA A 206 15.75 17.85 4.80
CA ALA A 206 16.12 16.48 4.45
C ALA A 206 15.31 15.94 3.26
N ASP A 207 13.98 16.21 3.22
CA ASP A 207 13.13 15.85 2.10
C ASP A 207 13.61 16.53 0.79
N GLU A 208 13.87 17.83 0.84
CA GLU A 208 14.35 18.58 -0.33
C GLU A 208 15.69 18.03 -0.86
N ALA A 209 16.60 17.64 0.03
CA ALA A 209 17.92 17.12 -0.31
C ALA A 209 17.90 15.67 -0.84
N THR A 210 16.90 14.86 -0.51
CA THR A 210 16.90 13.41 -0.81
C THR A 210 15.76 12.94 -1.74
N TYR A 211 14.75 13.78 -1.96
CA TYR A 211 13.72 13.50 -2.96
C TYR A 211 14.34 13.53 -4.37
N PRO A 212 13.98 12.60 -5.28
CA PRO A 212 12.93 11.57 -5.22
C PRO A 212 13.40 10.21 -4.68
N SER A 213 14.65 10.05 -4.25
CA SER A 213 15.16 8.78 -3.73
C SER A 213 14.53 8.37 -2.42
N THR A 214 14.06 9.34 -1.62
CA THR A 214 13.15 9.15 -0.49
C THR A 214 11.78 9.76 -0.82
N TRP A 215 10.72 9.28 -0.20
CA TRP A 215 9.34 9.77 -0.38
C TRP A 215 8.52 9.61 0.90
N ASP A 216 7.35 10.27 0.95
CA ASP A 216 6.45 10.27 2.10
C ASP A 216 7.13 10.73 3.40
N THR A 217 8.15 11.58 3.30
CA THR A 217 8.79 12.24 4.45
C THR A 217 7.92 13.40 4.91
N VAL A 218 7.47 14.22 3.97
CA VAL A 218 6.58 15.36 4.17
C VAL A 218 5.47 15.39 3.12
N ASP A 219 4.45 16.18 3.38
CA ASP A 219 3.39 16.55 2.44
C ASP A 219 3.48 18.06 2.20
N TRP A 220 4.08 18.47 1.09
CA TRP A 220 4.28 19.88 0.74
C TRP A 220 2.97 20.62 0.52
N ALA A 221 2.01 19.98 -0.15
CA ALA A 221 0.73 20.60 -0.46
C ALA A 221 -0.10 20.88 0.80
N ASN A 222 -0.03 20.01 1.79
CA ASN A 222 -0.79 20.10 3.04
C ASN A 222 0.05 20.61 4.22
N LYS A 223 1.34 20.91 4.00
CA LYS A 223 2.29 21.42 5.01
C LYS A 223 2.34 20.54 6.27
N LYS A 224 2.55 19.23 6.08
CA LYS A 224 2.59 18.26 7.18
C LYS A 224 3.81 17.36 7.09
N LEU A 225 4.34 16.99 8.25
CA LEU A 225 5.26 15.88 8.38
C LEU A 225 4.49 14.55 8.28
N VAL A 226 5.06 13.57 7.58
CA VAL A 226 4.44 12.26 7.36
C VAL A 226 5.28 11.13 7.97
N LEU A 227 6.60 11.32 8.11
CA LEU A 227 7.55 10.31 8.55
C LEU A 227 7.32 9.80 9.98
N ALA A 228 6.65 10.57 10.85
CA ALA A 228 6.46 10.23 12.25
C ALA A 228 5.06 9.68 12.53
N PRO A 229 4.92 8.57 13.28
CA PRO A 229 3.62 8.04 13.65
C PRO A 229 2.94 8.92 14.71
N HIS A 230 1.61 8.88 14.74
CA HIS A 230 0.82 9.60 15.76
C HIS A 230 0.58 8.76 17.03
N SER A 231 0.81 7.44 16.98
CA SER A 231 0.59 6.52 18.10
C SER A 231 1.70 6.63 19.16
N PRO A 232 1.41 6.29 20.44
CA PRO A 232 2.39 6.28 21.52
C PRO A 232 3.33 5.05 21.46
N CYS A 233 4.00 4.85 20.32
CA CYS A 233 4.86 3.69 20.07
C CYS A 233 6.34 4.06 20.17
N PRO A 234 7.26 3.05 20.26
CA PRO A 234 8.70 3.24 20.30
C PRO A 234 9.30 3.96 19.09
N VAL A 235 8.59 4.01 17.95
CA VAL A 235 9.10 4.61 16.72
C VAL A 235 9.19 6.13 16.85
N LEU A 236 10.37 6.69 16.64
CA LEU A 236 10.58 8.13 16.53
C LEU A 236 10.12 8.61 15.15
N PHE A 237 10.66 8.03 14.09
CA PHE A 237 10.24 8.22 12.70
C PHE A 237 10.73 7.08 11.81
N GLY A 238 10.16 6.98 10.59
CA GLY A 238 10.60 6.07 9.54
C GLY A 238 10.87 6.82 8.23
N ILE A 239 11.99 6.55 7.59
CA ILE A 239 12.37 7.14 6.30
C ILE A 239 12.27 6.05 5.24
N ARG A 240 11.44 6.29 4.20
CA ARG A 240 11.21 5.35 3.08
C ARG A 240 11.91 5.80 1.83
N GLY A 241 12.46 4.86 1.07
CA GLY A 241 13.16 5.18 -0.15
C GLY A 241 13.54 3.96 -0.99
N CYS A 242 14.06 4.24 -2.19
CA CYS A 242 14.58 3.23 -3.11
C CYS A 242 16.07 2.94 -2.89
N ARG A 243 16.80 3.77 -2.16
CA ARG A 243 18.25 3.71 -2.02
C ARG A 243 18.68 3.89 -0.58
N VAL A 244 19.45 2.94 -0.09
CA VAL A 244 19.93 2.91 1.30
C VAL A 244 20.78 4.14 1.66
N ASP A 245 21.66 4.57 0.75
CA ASP A 245 22.49 5.76 0.95
C ASP A 245 21.66 7.05 1.11
N ALA A 246 20.54 7.17 0.36
CA ALA A 246 19.64 8.31 0.49
C ALA A 246 18.89 8.31 1.83
N LEU A 247 18.51 7.13 2.36
CA LEU A 247 17.87 7.03 3.67
C LEU A 247 18.83 7.52 4.77
N TYR A 248 20.06 7.02 4.78
CA TYR A 248 21.06 7.47 5.76
C TYR A 248 21.47 8.93 5.58
N HIS A 249 21.44 9.44 4.34
CA HIS A 249 21.65 10.89 4.09
C HIS A 249 20.51 11.69 4.73
N ALA A 250 19.24 11.34 4.49
CA ALA A 250 18.11 12.01 5.13
C ALA A 250 18.18 11.93 6.66
N TYR A 251 18.51 10.76 7.21
CA TYR A 251 18.67 10.56 8.65
C TYR A 251 19.69 11.52 9.27
N LYS A 252 20.86 11.69 8.65
CA LYS A 252 21.90 12.61 9.11
C LYS A 252 21.50 14.09 9.09
N LEU A 253 20.56 14.46 8.21
CA LEU A 253 20.05 15.83 8.09
C LEU A 253 18.95 16.13 9.09
N ILE A 254 18.18 15.11 9.50
CA ILE A 254 17.07 15.28 10.46
C ILE A 254 17.63 15.44 11.87
N LYS A 255 17.24 16.55 12.51
CA LYS A 255 17.56 16.85 13.93
C LYS A 255 16.37 16.44 14.79
N ALA A 256 16.59 15.53 15.72
CA ALA A 256 15.56 15.02 16.61
C ALA A 256 16.13 14.76 18.02
N GLU A 257 15.28 14.33 18.93
CA GLU A 257 15.69 13.79 20.22
C GLU A 257 16.65 12.60 20.06
N PRO A 258 17.42 12.21 21.07
CA PRO A 258 18.31 11.05 21.01
C PRO A 258 17.56 9.80 20.60
N ALA A 259 18.17 9.03 19.68
CA ALA A 259 17.66 7.73 19.28
C ALA A 259 18.29 6.63 20.14
N GLU A 260 17.49 5.67 20.59
CA GLU A 260 17.98 4.47 21.26
C GLU A 260 18.70 3.54 20.27
N ARG A 261 18.05 3.33 19.12
CA ARG A 261 18.56 2.46 18.03
C ARG A 261 17.96 2.83 16.69
N GLU A 262 18.54 2.29 15.64
CA GLU A 262 18.01 2.36 14.28
C GLU A 262 18.04 0.97 13.64
N MET A 263 17.12 0.70 12.70
CA MET A 263 17.09 -0.56 11.97
C MET A 263 16.66 -0.32 10.53
N LEU A 264 17.46 -0.82 9.60
CA LEU A 264 17.14 -0.82 8.17
C LEU A 264 16.32 -2.07 7.83
N PHE A 265 15.21 -1.87 7.13
CA PHE A 265 14.35 -2.94 6.62
C PHE A 265 14.29 -2.95 5.10
N ILE A 266 14.30 -4.14 4.50
CA ILE A 266 13.78 -4.36 3.15
C ILE A 266 12.26 -4.54 3.27
N THR A 267 11.49 -3.93 2.37
CA THR A 267 10.03 -3.90 2.52
C THR A 267 9.30 -3.95 1.18
N ASN A 268 8.09 -4.49 1.17
CA ASN A 268 7.15 -4.42 0.04
C ASN A 268 6.32 -3.12 0.04
N GLN A 269 6.68 -2.12 0.83
CA GLN A 269 6.03 -0.82 0.81
C GLN A 269 6.25 -0.11 -0.52
N GLY A 270 5.28 0.66 -0.96
CA GLY A 270 5.38 1.42 -2.19
C GLY A 270 5.49 0.56 -3.46
N THR A 271 4.92 -0.66 -3.49
CA THR A 271 5.02 -1.60 -4.62
C THR A 271 3.71 -1.87 -5.35
N ASP A 272 2.56 -1.50 -4.78
CA ASP A 272 1.22 -1.84 -5.28
C ASP A 272 0.89 -3.35 -5.29
N VAL A 273 1.67 -4.19 -4.64
CA VAL A 273 1.49 -5.65 -4.65
C VAL A 273 0.11 -6.12 -4.13
N HIS A 274 -0.58 -5.28 -3.37
CA HIS A 274 -1.93 -5.52 -2.85
C HIS A 274 -3.03 -5.36 -3.90
N LEU A 275 -2.73 -4.79 -5.08
CA LEU A 275 -3.73 -4.55 -6.11
C LEU A 275 -3.95 -5.79 -6.98
N ILE A 276 -5.20 -6.19 -7.12
CA ILE A 276 -5.65 -7.21 -8.07
C ILE A 276 -6.01 -6.49 -9.37
N VAL A 277 -5.42 -6.93 -10.48
CA VAL A 277 -5.72 -6.35 -11.79
C VAL A 277 -7.09 -6.82 -12.26
N GLY A 278 -7.90 -5.91 -12.83
CA GLY A 278 -9.28 -6.21 -13.18
C GLY A 278 -9.43 -7.38 -14.15
N GLU A 279 -8.45 -7.56 -15.03
CA GLU A 279 -8.38 -8.67 -15.98
C GLU A 279 -8.21 -10.05 -15.30
N ASP A 280 -7.72 -10.08 -14.05
CA ASP A 280 -7.52 -11.30 -13.25
C ASP A 280 -8.70 -11.58 -12.31
N VAL A 281 -9.73 -10.71 -12.29
CA VAL A 281 -10.90 -10.88 -11.41
C VAL A 281 -11.82 -11.96 -11.97
N GLN A 282 -11.99 -13.02 -11.20
CA GLN A 282 -12.95 -14.07 -11.50
C GLN A 282 -14.26 -13.84 -10.74
N GLY A 283 -15.34 -13.58 -11.47
CA GLY A 283 -16.67 -13.41 -10.89
C GLY A 283 -16.95 -12.00 -10.38
N ARG A 284 -17.19 -11.80 -9.07
CA ARG A 284 -17.58 -10.53 -8.47
C ARG A 284 -16.45 -9.92 -7.65
N LEU A 285 -16.43 -8.58 -7.59
CA LEU A 285 -15.56 -7.85 -6.65
C LEU A 285 -15.93 -8.22 -5.21
N GLN A 286 -14.92 -8.42 -4.37
CA GLN A 286 -15.08 -8.88 -2.99
C GLN A 286 -14.64 -7.80 -2.01
N ASP A 287 -15.33 -7.70 -0.87
CA ASP A 287 -14.92 -6.83 0.24
C ASP A 287 -13.51 -7.21 0.74
N TYR A 288 -12.82 -6.23 1.27
CA TYR A 288 -11.44 -6.36 1.77
C TYR A 288 -10.35 -6.58 0.69
N HIS A 289 -10.69 -6.50 -0.58
CA HIS A 289 -9.71 -6.53 -1.68
C HIS A 289 -9.41 -5.13 -2.21
N SER A 290 -8.27 -4.99 -2.84
CA SER A 290 -7.88 -3.77 -3.57
C SER A 290 -7.70 -4.09 -5.04
N TYR A 291 -8.21 -3.21 -5.89
CA TYR A 291 -8.29 -3.46 -7.33
C TYR A 291 -7.68 -2.34 -8.16
N SER A 292 -7.24 -2.71 -9.37
CA SER A 292 -6.93 -1.81 -10.49
C SER A 292 -7.93 -2.08 -11.61
N LEU A 293 -8.93 -1.20 -11.80
CA LEU A 293 -10.07 -1.41 -12.71
C LEU A 293 -10.13 -0.35 -13.79
N GLY A 294 -10.21 -0.78 -15.05
CA GLY A 294 -10.45 0.09 -16.21
C GLY A 294 -11.95 0.30 -16.46
N GLY A 295 -12.31 1.47 -17.00
CA GLY A 295 -13.71 1.74 -17.36
C GLY A 295 -13.94 3.15 -17.87
N VAL A 296 -15.23 3.45 -18.08
CA VAL A 296 -15.72 4.76 -18.56
C VAL A 296 -16.56 5.40 -17.47
N VAL A 297 -16.30 6.68 -17.19
CA VAL A 297 -17.12 7.48 -16.25
C VAL A 297 -18.55 7.52 -16.73
N SER A 298 -19.47 6.98 -15.94
CA SER A 298 -20.89 6.83 -16.31
C SER A 298 -21.83 7.77 -15.55
N SER A 299 -21.34 8.46 -14.51
CA SER A 299 -22.06 9.58 -13.88
C SER A 299 -21.14 10.75 -13.60
N ALA A 300 -21.65 11.97 -13.70
CA ALA A 300 -20.90 13.15 -13.28
C ALA A 300 -20.52 13.07 -11.79
N PRO A 301 -19.30 13.48 -11.41
CA PRO A 301 -18.92 13.56 -10.02
C PRO A 301 -19.83 14.48 -9.21
N ARG A 302 -20.13 14.05 -8.00
CA ARG A 302 -20.92 14.84 -7.02
C ARG A 302 -20.19 14.87 -5.68
N THR A 303 -20.20 16.02 -5.04
CA THR A 303 -19.75 16.14 -3.66
C THR A 303 -20.91 15.77 -2.75
N ILE A 304 -20.65 14.89 -1.78
CA ILE A 304 -21.63 14.46 -0.77
C ILE A 304 -21.26 15.04 0.59
N GLU A 305 -22.12 14.82 1.59
CA GLU A 305 -21.90 15.22 2.98
C GLU A 305 -20.53 14.76 3.47
N GLY A 306 -19.84 15.57 4.27
CA GLY A 306 -18.45 15.35 4.68
C GLY A 306 -17.40 15.72 3.63
N GLY A 307 -17.80 16.27 2.48
CA GLY A 307 -16.88 16.75 1.44
C GLY A 307 -16.28 15.66 0.56
N HIS A 308 -16.77 14.44 0.63
CA HIS A 308 -16.35 13.33 -0.22
C HIS A 308 -16.86 13.51 -1.65
N VAL A 309 -16.10 13.02 -2.62
CA VAL A 309 -16.49 13.11 -4.06
C VAL A 309 -16.74 11.71 -4.60
N VAL A 310 -17.93 11.52 -5.16
CA VAL A 310 -18.41 10.23 -5.69
C VAL A 310 -18.75 10.34 -7.16
N PHE A 311 -18.36 9.34 -7.95
CA PHE A 311 -18.81 9.15 -9.32
C PHE A 311 -19.02 7.66 -9.61
N ALA A 312 -19.72 7.34 -10.70
CA ALA A 312 -19.86 5.97 -11.12
C ALA A 312 -19.00 5.67 -12.35
N LEU A 313 -18.44 4.48 -12.35
CA LEU A 313 -17.62 3.91 -13.41
C LEU A 313 -18.35 2.70 -14.00
N SER A 314 -18.55 2.68 -15.31
CA SER A 314 -18.92 1.46 -16.05
C SER A 314 -17.64 0.73 -16.39
N LEU A 315 -17.49 -0.48 -15.87
CA LEU A 315 -16.25 -1.24 -15.99
C LEU A 315 -16.06 -1.75 -17.42
N SER A 316 -14.81 -1.86 -17.86
CA SER A 316 -14.45 -2.39 -19.18
C SER A 316 -14.84 -3.86 -19.31
N ASP A 317 -14.77 -4.62 -18.23
CA ASP A 317 -15.37 -5.93 -18.14
C ASP A 317 -16.87 -5.80 -17.85
N TRP A 318 -17.70 -6.11 -18.83
CA TRP A 318 -19.16 -6.04 -18.75
C TRP A 318 -19.76 -6.95 -17.67
N ALA A 319 -19.09 -8.06 -17.32
CA ALA A 319 -19.54 -8.97 -16.29
C ALA A 319 -19.47 -8.33 -14.89
N LEU A 320 -18.55 -7.39 -14.68
CA LEU A 320 -18.39 -6.65 -13.41
C LEU A 320 -19.34 -5.44 -13.30
N GLY A 321 -19.96 -4.99 -14.41
CA GLY A 321 -21.02 -4.00 -14.45
C GLY A 321 -20.57 -2.58 -14.12
N ARG A 322 -21.31 -1.93 -13.20
CA ARG A 322 -21.11 -0.54 -12.79
C ARG A 322 -20.76 -0.49 -11.30
N ILE A 323 -19.79 0.37 -10.95
CA ILE A 323 -19.34 0.57 -9.57
C ILE A 323 -19.29 2.05 -9.20
N GLU A 324 -19.52 2.39 -7.94
CA GLU A 324 -19.23 3.71 -7.40
C GLU A 324 -17.77 3.82 -6.95
N CYS A 325 -17.15 4.97 -7.26
CA CYS A 325 -15.80 5.33 -6.84
C CYS A 325 -15.88 6.55 -5.93
N ILE A 326 -15.15 6.51 -4.81
CA ILE A 326 -15.17 7.55 -3.77
C ILE A 326 -13.76 8.07 -3.54
N ALA A 327 -13.57 9.40 -3.62
CA ALA A 327 -12.43 10.11 -3.07
C ALA A 327 -12.86 10.74 -1.74
N TYR A 328 -12.38 10.20 -0.62
CA TYR A 328 -12.74 10.67 0.72
C TYR A 328 -12.08 12.00 1.06
N GLU A 329 -12.63 12.73 2.07
CA GLU A 329 -12.12 14.05 2.49
C GLU A 329 -10.61 14.05 2.81
N PRO A 330 -10.05 13.07 3.53
CA PRO A 330 -8.64 13.05 3.84
C PRO A 330 -7.69 13.06 2.63
N THR A 331 -8.19 12.76 1.42
CA THR A 331 -7.40 12.81 0.18
C THR A 331 -7.18 14.23 -0.37
N LYS A 332 -7.64 15.26 0.35
CA LYS A 332 -7.36 16.68 0.12
C LYS A 332 -7.55 17.11 -1.34
N GLY A 333 -6.53 17.70 -1.97
CA GLY A 333 -6.55 18.20 -3.34
C GLY A 333 -6.78 17.13 -4.42
N PHE A 334 -6.58 15.84 -4.13
CA PHE A 334 -6.89 14.77 -5.07
C PHE A 334 -8.37 14.78 -5.48
N ARG A 335 -9.28 15.15 -4.57
CA ARG A 335 -10.71 15.30 -4.87
C ARG A 335 -11.01 16.37 -5.95
N ASP A 336 -10.13 17.37 -6.09
CA ASP A 336 -10.34 18.44 -7.07
C ASP A 336 -10.10 17.94 -8.50
N TYR A 337 -9.19 16.99 -8.69
CA TYR A 337 -9.05 16.28 -9.97
C TYR A 337 -10.27 15.42 -10.25
N ILE A 338 -10.78 14.69 -9.25
CA ILE A 338 -11.98 13.84 -9.41
C ILE A 338 -13.21 14.68 -9.75
N ARG A 339 -13.39 15.88 -9.15
CA ARG A 339 -14.50 16.81 -9.48
C ARG A 339 -14.51 17.24 -10.95
N LYS A 340 -13.36 17.25 -11.62
CA LYS A 340 -13.23 17.68 -13.02
C LYS A 340 -13.54 16.57 -14.04
N LEU A 341 -13.75 15.32 -13.59
CA LEU A 341 -14.16 14.22 -14.48
C LEU A 341 -15.51 14.49 -15.12
N ARG A 342 -15.73 13.90 -16.29
CA ARG A 342 -16.98 13.96 -17.02
C ARG A 342 -17.41 12.58 -17.50
N VAL A 343 -18.72 12.43 -17.69
CA VAL A 343 -19.27 11.24 -18.33
C VAL A 343 -18.61 11.04 -19.70
N GLY A 344 -18.14 9.84 -19.96
CA GLY A 344 -17.41 9.47 -21.16
C GLY A 344 -15.87 9.57 -21.06
N ASP A 345 -15.32 10.05 -19.94
CA ASP A 345 -13.87 9.95 -19.69
C ASP A 345 -13.48 8.47 -19.50
N GLU A 346 -12.43 8.01 -20.18
CA GLU A 346 -11.87 6.68 -20.01
C GLU A 346 -10.78 6.71 -18.93
N VAL A 347 -10.94 5.90 -17.89
CA VAL A 347 -10.06 5.93 -16.72
C VAL A 347 -9.70 4.53 -16.25
N ARG A 348 -8.59 4.43 -15.50
CA ARG A 348 -8.29 3.27 -14.64
C ARG A 348 -8.20 3.76 -13.20
N VAL A 349 -8.99 3.16 -12.33
CA VAL A 349 -9.04 3.48 -10.90
C VAL A 349 -8.28 2.43 -10.10
N TYR A 350 -7.64 2.86 -9.01
CA TYR A 350 -6.90 2.01 -8.09
C TYR A 350 -7.41 2.28 -6.68
N GLY A 351 -7.73 1.23 -5.95
CA GLY A 351 -8.22 1.40 -4.59
C GLY A 351 -8.90 0.19 -4.00
N SER A 352 -9.30 0.32 -2.74
CA SER A 352 -9.93 -0.74 -1.98
C SER A 352 -11.44 -0.80 -2.18
N PHE A 353 -11.94 -2.01 -2.38
CA PHE A 353 -13.37 -2.28 -2.49
C PHE A 353 -13.99 -2.56 -1.13
N LYS A 354 -15.10 -1.91 -0.84
CA LYS A 354 -15.92 -2.16 0.34
C LYS A 354 -17.37 -1.78 0.08
N LYS A 355 -18.28 -2.70 0.34
CA LYS A 355 -19.74 -2.48 0.26
C LYS A 355 -20.20 -1.82 -1.04
N GLY A 356 -19.72 -2.31 -2.18
CA GLY A 356 -20.12 -1.83 -3.50
C GLY A 356 -19.40 -0.56 -3.99
N THR A 357 -18.38 -0.08 -3.28
CA THR A 357 -17.63 1.13 -3.65
C THR A 357 -16.13 0.90 -3.68
N ILE A 358 -15.42 1.61 -4.59
CA ILE A 358 -13.96 1.72 -4.59
C ILE A 358 -13.54 3.00 -3.86
N ASN A 359 -12.77 2.86 -2.79
CA ASN A 359 -12.07 3.95 -2.14
C ASN A 359 -10.78 4.24 -2.91
N LEU A 360 -10.75 5.39 -3.58
CA LEU A 360 -9.68 5.73 -4.52
C LEU A 360 -8.35 6.03 -3.80
N GLU A 361 -7.28 5.42 -4.32
CA GLU A 361 -5.89 5.68 -3.98
C GLU A 361 -5.15 6.40 -5.13
N LYS A 362 -5.46 6.03 -6.37
CA LYS A 362 -4.92 6.61 -7.60
C LYS A 362 -5.97 6.57 -8.71
N ILE A 363 -5.77 7.40 -9.74
CA ILE A 363 -6.54 7.34 -10.98
C ILE A 363 -5.64 7.64 -12.17
N ALA A 364 -5.72 6.82 -13.21
CA ALA A 364 -5.14 7.10 -14.51
C ALA A 364 -6.23 7.61 -15.45
N LEU A 365 -6.06 8.81 -15.98
CA LEU A 365 -6.89 9.40 -17.00
C LEU A 365 -6.33 8.99 -18.36
N LYS A 366 -7.00 8.07 -19.03
CA LYS A 366 -6.53 7.46 -20.28
C LYS A 366 -6.94 8.26 -21.50
N LYS A 367 -8.19 8.76 -21.47
CA LYS A 367 -8.75 9.60 -22.53
C LYS A 367 -9.85 10.50 -21.97
N LEU A 368 -9.74 11.77 -22.21
CA LEU A 368 -10.72 12.75 -21.77
C LEU A 368 -11.79 12.98 -22.81
N ASN A 369 -13.06 12.95 -22.39
CA ASN A 369 -14.16 13.34 -23.25
C ASN A 369 -14.19 14.87 -23.41
N VAL A 370 -13.70 15.36 -24.54
CA VAL A 370 -13.64 16.78 -24.89
C VAL A 370 -14.84 17.25 -25.69
N GLU A 371 -15.72 16.34 -26.09
CA GLU A 371 -16.90 16.67 -26.93
C GLU A 371 -18.08 17.11 -26.08
N VAL A 372 -18.75 18.15 -26.53
CA VAL A 372 -20.06 18.59 -26.04
C VAL A 372 -21.03 18.72 -27.21
N ARG A 373 -22.13 18.00 -27.12
CA ARG A 373 -23.21 18.10 -28.12
C ARG A 373 -24.17 19.19 -27.71
N LYS A 374 -24.16 20.34 -28.45
CA LYS A 374 -25.07 21.47 -28.27
C LYS A 374 -26.09 21.52 -29.37
N ASN A 375 -27.18 22.26 -29.13
CA ASN A 375 -28.11 22.56 -30.21
C ASN A 375 -27.37 23.31 -31.32
N PRO A 376 -27.56 22.94 -32.59
CA PRO A 376 -26.83 23.51 -33.71
C PRO A 376 -27.16 25.00 -33.88
N ARG A 377 -26.21 25.74 -34.45
CA ARG A 377 -26.45 27.14 -34.85
C ARG A 377 -27.06 27.20 -36.25
N CYS A 378 -27.98 28.14 -36.44
CA CYS A 378 -28.57 28.40 -37.73
C CYS A 378 -27.53 29.03 -38.68
N GLU A 379 -27.34 28.45 -39.86
CA GLU A 379 -26.36 28.94 -40.84
C GLU A 379 -26.75 30.33 -41.41
N GLN A 380 -28.04 30.65 -41.43
CA GLN A 380 -28.53 31.92 -41.96
C GLN A 380 -28.41 33.08 -40.95
N CYS A 381 -28.62 32.85 -39.66
CA CYS A 381 -28.68 33.93 -38.68
C CYS A 381 -27.81 33.74 -37.44
N GLY A 382 -27.05 32.65 -37.34
CA GLY A 382 -26.13 32.34 -36.25
C GLY A 382 -26.80 32.00 -34.89
N LYS A 383 -28.13 32.12 -34.77
CA LYS A 383 -28.85 31.81 -33.54
C LYS A 383 -28.88 30.30 -33.25
N SER A 384 -28.82 29.92 -31.99
CA SER A 384 -29.00 28.53 -31.56
C SER A 384 -30.41 28.07 -31.95
N MET A 385 -30.50 26.89 -32.55
CA MET A 385 -31.78 26.26 -32.91
C MET A 385 -32.41 25.60 -31.69
N GLU A 386 -33.70 25.43 -31.71
CA GLU A 386 -34.43 24.70 -30.66
C GLU A 386 -34.84 23.31 -31.16
N SER A 387 -35.02 22.37 -30.23
CA SER A 387 -35.55 21.05 -30.58
C SER A 387 -36.93 21.17 -31.20
N ALA A 388 -37.15 20.52 -32.33
CA ALA A 388 -38.44 20.50 -33.02
C ALA A 388 -39.40 19.43 -32.48
N GLY A 389 -38.96 18.63 -31.54
CA GLY A 389 -39.67 17.52 -30.93
C GLY A 389 -38.81 16.26 -30.82
N ARG A 390 -39.36 15.20 -30.19
CA ARG A 390 -38.67 13.92 -30.05
C ARG A 390 -38.37 13.34 -31.44
N SER A 391 -37.08 13.18 -31.73
CA SER A 391 -36.55 12.64 -33.00
C SER A 391 -36.86 13.50 -34.25
N GLN A 392 -37.25 14.80 -34.07
CA GLN A 392 -37.59 15.70 -35.18
C GLN A 392 -36.45 16.70 -35.48
N GLY A 393 -35.29 16.54 -34.89
CA GLY A 393 -34.15 17.43 -35.12
C GLY A 393 -34.32 18.81 -34.48
N TYR A 394 -33.75 19.84 -35.14
CA TYR A 394 -33.64 21.22 -34.62
C TYR A 394 -34.15 22.20 -35.63
N ARG A 395 -34.88 23.23 -35.18
CA ARG A 395 -35.47 24.28 -36.02
C ARG A 395 -35.06 25.66 -35.53
N CYS A 396 -34.68 26.50 -36.47
CA CYS A 396 -34.49 27.92 -36.20
C CYS A 396 -35.87 28.63 -36.14
N LYS A 397 -36.19 29.25 -35.01
CA LYS A 397 -37.44 30.02 -34.87
C LYS A 397 -37.55 31.19 -35.86
N ARG A 398 -36.40 31.84 -36.18
CA ARG A 398 -36.35 33.00 -37.07
C ARG A 398 -36.37 32.61 -38.54
N CYS A 399 -35.44 31.73 -38.95
CA CYS A 399 -35.25 31.43 -40.39
C CYS A 399 -36.04 30.20 -40.84
N LYS A 400 -36.65 29.46 -39.92
CA LYS A 400 -37.40 28.21 -40.18
C LYS A 400 -36.58 27.07 -40.79
N THR A 401 -35.26 27.23 -40.82
CA THR A 401 -34.32 26.20 -41.27
C THR A 401 -34.26 25.02 -40.28
N TYR A 402 -33.89 23.84 -40.77
CA TYR A 402 -33.78 22.59 -39.97
C TYR A 402 -32.39 22.01 -40.01
N ARG A 403 -32.03 21.34 -38.93
CA ARG A 403 -30.85 20.46 -38.79
C ARG A 403 -31.28 19.17 -38.10
N SER A 404 -30.77 18.03 -38.57
CA SER A 404 -31.08 16.72 -37.98
C SER A 404 -30.32 16.47 -36.69
N GLU A 405 -29.10 16.97 -36.57
CA GLU A 405 -28.16 16.59 -35.54
C GLU A 405 -27.69 17.77 -34.67
N LYS A 406 -27.19 17.45 -33.48
CA LYS A 406 -26.50 18.39 -32.61
C LYS A 406 -25.15 18.76 -33.19
N GLU A 407 -24.74 19.98 -32.96
CA GLU A 407 -23.38 20.43 -33.24
C GLU A 407 -22.43 19.90 -32.14
N VAL A 408 -21.31 19.27 -32.55
CA VAL A 408 -20.26 18.85 -31.66
C VAL A 408 -19.29 20.01 -31.49
N GLN A 409 -19.08 20.43 -30.25
CA GLN A 409 -18.09 21.42 -29.91
C GLN A 409 -16.99 20.74 -29.10
N ILE A 410 -15.74 21.02 -29.46
CA ILE A 410 -14.57 20.63 -28.63
C ILE A 410 -14.39 21.69 -27.54
N ILE A 411 -14.29 21.24 -26.31
CA ILE A 411 -14.04 22.11 -25.15
C ILE A 411 -12.66 21.86 -24.59
N GLU A 412 -12.07 22.91 -24.08
CA GLU A 412 -10.88 22.80 -23.27
C GLU A 412 -11.23 22.19 -21.91
N ARG A 413 -10.41 21.26 -21.44
CA ARG A 413 -10.56 20.61 -20.15
C ARG A 413 -9.54 21.21 -19.18
N GLY A 414 -9.96 21.59 -17.99
CA GLY A 414 -9.06 21.97 -16.90
C GLY A 414 -8.45 20.73 -16.20
N LEU A 415 -8.18 19.68 -16.96
CA LEU A 415 -7.66 18.39 -16.51
C LEU A 415 -6.89 17.78 -17.69
N GLU A 416 -5.76 17.16 -17.40
CA GLU A 416 -4.87 16.53 -18.39
C GLU A 416 -4.92 15.01 -18.27
N GLU A 417 -4.63 14.29 -19.35
CA GLU A 417 -4.43 12.85 -19.33
C GLU A 417 -3.14 12.53 -18.56
N GLY A 418 -3.14 11.44 -17.81
CA GLY A 418 -2.01 11.07 -16.95
C GLY A 418 -2.46 10.38 -15.67
N LEU A 419 -1.53 10.25 -14.72
CA LEU A 419 -1.77 9.61 -13.44
C LEU A 419 -1.84 10.65 -12.32
N TYR A 420 -2.80 10.45 -11.43
CA TYR A 420 -3.03 11.26 -10.24
C TYR A 420 -3.12 10.35 -9.02
N GLU A 421 -2.60 10.78 -7.89
CA GLU A 421 -2.59 10.02 -6.64
C GLU A 421 -3.01 10.85 -5.44
N VAL A 422 -3.38 10.17 -4.36
CA VAL A 422 -3.63 10.83 -3.08
C VAL A 422 -2.33 11.40 -2.49
N PRO A 423 -2.42 12.49 -1.70
CA PRO A 423 -1.25 13.10 -1.10
C PRO A 423 -0.58 12.17 -0.06
N PRO A 424 0.70 12.40 0.29
CA PRO A 424 1.46 11.58 1.25
C PRO A 424 0.73 11.30 2.56
N VAL A 425 0.02 12.27 3.13
CA VAL A 425 -0.75 12.11 4.39
C VAL A 425 -1.91 11.11 4.28
N ALA A 426 -2.37 10.79 3.07
CA ALA A 426 -3.48 9.88 2.82
C ALA A 426 -3.04 8.59 2.10
N ARG A 427 -1.75 8.48 1.74
CA ARG A 427 -1.22 7.33 1.01
C ARG A 427 -1.02 6.15 1.94
N ARG A 428 -1.49 4.98 1.51
CA ARG A 428 -1.20 3.73 2.21
C ARG A 428 0.27 3.34 2.03
N HIS A 429 0.88 2.79 3.06
CA HIS A 429 2.30 2.38 3.01
C HIS A 429 2.62 1.44 1.84
N ILE A 430 1.72 0.54 1.48
CA ILE A 430 1.91 -0.44 0.41
C ILE A 430 1.69 0.16 -0.99
N ALA A 431 0.96 1.29 -1.09
CA ALA A 431 0.67 1.93 -2.37
C ALA A 431 1.94 2.55 -2.98
N LYS A 432 2.20 2.26 -4.26
CA LYS A 432 3.37 2.75 -5.00
C LYS A 432 3.22 4.23 -5.32
N PRO A 433 4.09 5.10 -4.80
CA PRO A 433 4.07 6.52 -5.16
C PRO A 433 4.36 6.71 -6.65
N LEU A 434 3.67 7.65 -7.29
CA LEU A 434 3.88 7.91 -8.71
C LEU A 434 5.33 8.32 -9.02
N ILE A 435 6.00 8.99 -8.08
CA ILE A 435 7.41 9.36 -8.26
C ILE A 435 8.33 8.14 -8.46
N ARG A 436 8.03 6.99 -7.82
CA ARG A 436 8.74 5.74 -8.09
C ARG A 436 8.55 5.27 -9.52
N MET A 437 7.33 5.40 -10.06
CA MET A 437 7.03 5.02 -11.44
C MET A 437 7.77 5.91 -12.45
N CYS A 438 7.94 7.21 -12.13
CA CYS A 438 8.79 8.14 -12.89
C CYS A 438 10.25 7.69 -12.93
N MET A 439 10.81 7.37 -11.75
CA MET A 439 12.20 6.95 -11.64
C MET A 439 12.48 5.64 -12.38
N GLU A 440 11.48 4.78 -12.50
CA GLU A 440 11.54 3.52 -13.26
C GLU A 440 11.35 3.72 -14.77
N GLY A 441 11.11 4.95 -15.25
CA GLY A 441 10.90 5.28 -16.67
C GLY A 441 9.62 4.68 -17.27
N LYS A 442 8.65 4.30 -16.42
CA LYS A 442 7.43 3.60 -16.85
C LYS A 442 6.34 4.53 -17.36
N ILE A 443 6.44 5.84 -17.12
CA ILE A 443 5.37 6.80 -17.39
C ILE A 443 5.96 8.19 -17.74
N ASP A 444 5.46 8.79 -18.82
CA ASP A 444 5.93 10.09 -19.33
C ASP A 444 5.13 11.28 -18.77
N HIS A 445 3.88 11.07 -18.32
CA HIS A 445 3.02 12.13 -17.79
C HIS A 445 2.51 11.76 -16.41
N LEU A 446 3.06 12.41 -15.40
CA LEU A 446 2.73 12.21 -14.00
C LEU A 446 2.30 13.49 -13.32
N HIS A 447 1.36 13.35 -12.41
CA HIS A 447 1.01 14.37 -11.44
C HIS A 447 1.29 13.82 -10.03
N PRO A 448 2.59 13.66 -9.65
CA PRO A 448 2.95 13.10 -8.36
C PRO A 448 2.54 14.05 -7.24
N SER A 449 2.05 13.48 -6.17
CA SER A 449 1.79 14.18 -4.94
C SER A 449 3.08 14.27 -4.11
N ARG A 450 3.44 15.47 -3.66
CA ARG A 450 4.60 15.73 -2.80
C ARG A 450 4.25 16.55 -1.58
#